data_f6697e23f54984ca40a512cecdea5fa9
#
_entry.id   f6697e23f54984ca40a512cecdea5fa9
#
_cell.length_a   1.000
_cell.length_b   1.000
_cell.length_c   1.000
_cell.angle_alpha   90.00
_cell.angle_beta   90.00
_cell.angle_gamma   90.00
#
_symmetry.space_group_name_H-M   'P 1'
#
loop_
_entity.id
_entity.type
_entity.pdbx_description
1 polymer ?
#
loop_
_entity_poly.entity_id
_entity_poly.type
_entity_poly.pdbx_seq_one_letter_code
_entity_poly.pdbx_strand_id
1 'polypeptide(L)'
;MFAIRLASNMTVKSVEEWYKMNKAKNYTEFRHALDMQGIINQYVTYADRFDTIYCVSNGAMPVRADGYNWQSTVPGNTMKTLWTKFLPHDSLPHVLNPKCGYVFDVNNTSYSMTSKEENSKPLA
;
A
#
# COMPACT_ATOMS: atom_id res chain seq x y z
N MET A 1 -0.66 30.52 -4.03
CA MET A 1 -1.04 29.48 -5.00
C MET A 1 -0.61 28.14 -4.42
N PHE A 2 -1.47 27.10 -4.46
CA PHE A 2 -1.17 25.76 -3.99
C PHE A 2 -1.15 24.80 -5.17
N ALA A 3 -0.29 23.79 -5.14
CA ALA A 3 -0.27 22.69 -6.07
C ALA A 3 -0.52 21.37 -5.32
N ILE A 4 -1.32 20.48 -5.90
CA ILE A 4 -1.63 19.17 -5.34
C ILE A 4 -0.83 18.13 -6.13
N ARG A 5 -0.13 17.25 -5.41
CA ARG A 5 0.55 16.08 -5.98
C ARG A 5 -0.03 14.82 -5.36
N LEU A 6 -0.53 13.93 -6.18
CA LEU A 6 -1.06 12.63 -5.77
C LEU A 6 -0.16 11.52 -6.31
N ALA A 7 0.18 10.54 -5.48
CA ALA A 7 0.98 9.40 -5.91
C ALA A 7 0.29 8.60 -7.04
N SER A 8 -1.03 8.50 -6.99
CA SER A 8 -1.85 7.85 -8.01
C SER A 8 -1.77 8.48 -9.41
N ASN A 9 -1.42 9.76 -9.51
CA ASN A 9 -1.28 10.45 -10.80
C ASN A 9 0.07 10.17 -11.47
N MET A 10 0.94 9.39 -10.84
CA MET A 10 2.28 9.08 -11.33
C MET A 10 2.31 7.85 -12.27
N THR A 11 1.18 7.14 -12.39
CA THR A 11 1.09 5.93 -13.21
C THR A 11 -0.31 5.75 -13.78
N VAL A 12 -0.43 5.09 -14.93
CA VAL A 12 -1.70 4.68 -15.57
C VAL A 12 -1.95 3.17 -15.45
N LYS A 13 -1.22 2.48 -14.56
CA LYS A 13 -1.23 1.02 -14.44
C LYS A 13 -2.40 0.44 -13.68
N SER A 14 -3.29 1.24 -13.10
CA SER A 14 -4.38 0.76 -12.24
C SER A 14 -5.29 -0.26 -12.94
N VAL A 15 -5.67 -0.04 -14.19
CA VAL A 15 -6.54 -0.96 -14.95
C VAL A 15 -5.83 -2.30 -15.21
N GLU A 16 -4.54 -2.26 -15.55
CA GLU A 16 -3.75 -3.46 -15.77
C GLU A 16 -3.55 -4.25 -14.48
N GLU A 17 -3.29 -3.57 -13.35
CA GLU A 17 -3.18 -4.19 -12.03
C GLU A 17 -4.49 -4.90 -11.65
N TRP A 18 -5.64 -4.21 -11.77
CA TRP A 18 -6.95 -4.82 -11.54
C TRP A 18 -7.19 -6.04 -12.43
N TYR A 19 -6.84 -5.95 -13.72
CA TYR A 19 -6.97 -7.08 -14.63
C TYR A 19 -6.12 -8.27 -14.20
N LYS A 20 -4.87 -8.05 -13.83
CA LYS A 20 -3.96 -9.11 -13.37
C LYS A 20 -4.42 -9.72 -12.05
N MET A 21 -4.89 -8.91 -11.10
CA MET A 21 -5.47 -9.41 -9.84
C MET A 21 -6.66 -10.35 -10.10
N ASN A 22 -7.57 -9.96 -11.00
CA ASN A 22 -8.74 -10.78 -11.36
C ASN A 22 -8.38 -12.06 -12.13
N LYS A 23 -7.22 -12.13 -12.76
CA LYS A 23 -6.73 -13.32 -13.48
C LYS A 23 -5.87 -14.24 -12.61
N ALA A 24 -5.42 -13.77 -11.46
CA ALA A 24 -4.57 -14.53 -10.56
C ALA A 24 -5.28 -15.80 -10.06
N LYS A 25 -4.56 -16.92 -10.07
CA LYS A 25 -5.06 -18.25 -9.68
C LYS A 25 -4.62 -18.65 -8.27
N ASN A 26 -3.69 -17.91 -7.70
CA ASN A 26 -3.09 -18.16 -6.39
C ASN A 26 -2.50 -16.86 -5.82
N TYR A 27 -2.09 -16.92 -4.55
CA TYR A 27 -1.50 -15.77 -3.85
C TYR A 27 -0.27 -15.21 -4.56
N THR A 28 0.61 -16.04 -5.10
CA THR A 28 1.84 -15.57 -5.75
C THR A 28 1.53 -14.71 -6.97
N GLU A 29 0.62 -15.16 -7.84
CA GLU A 29 0.19 -14.38 -9.01
C GLU A 29 -0.53 -13.08 -8.59
N PHE A 30 -1.39 -13.17 -7.57
CA PHE A 30 -2.09 -12.01 -7.03
C PHE A 30 -1.11 -10.99 -6.45
N ARG A 31 -0.15 -11.45 -5.66
CA ARG A 31 0.90 -10.62 -5.06
C ARG A 31 1.75 -9.91 -6.13
N HIS A 32 2.12 -10.62 -7.21
CA HIS A 32 2.82 -10.03 -8.35
C HIS A 32 2.03 -8.92 -9.06
N ALA A 33 0.70 -9.05 -9.12
CA ALA A 33 -0.13 -7.97 -9.66
C ALA A 33 -0.01 -6.70 -8.81
N LEU A 34 -0.01 -6.84 -7.48
CA LEU A 34 0.12 -5.72 -6.54
C LEU A 34 1.49 -5.02 -6.58
N ASP A 35 2.55 -5.67 -7.08
CA ASP A 35 3.86 -5.05 -7.28
C ASP A 35 3.82 -3.86 -8.26
N MET A 36 2.80 -3.80 -9.08
CA MET A 36 2.61 -2.69 -10.02
C MET A 36 2.33 -1.37 -9.32
N GLN A 37 1.77 -1.40 -8.10
CA GLN A 37 1.38 -0.23 -7.28
C GLN A 37 0.64 0.85 -8.08
N GLY A 38 -0.17 0.43 -9.04
CA GLY A 38 -0.94 1.31 -9.92
C GLY A 38 -2.30 1.71 -9.36
N ILE A 39 -2.83 0.93 -8.40
CA ILE A 39 -4.08 1.22 -7.71
C ILE A 39 -3.84 2.32 -6.69
N ILE A 40 -4.76 3.28 -6.62
CA ILE A 40 -4.76 4.36 -5.64
C ILE A 40 -4.83 3.73 -4.23
N ASN A 41 -4.08 4.30 -3.31
CA ASN A 41 -3.97 3.92 -1.91
C ASN A 41 -5.27 3.32 -1.33
N GLN A 42 -5.33 2.00 -1.28
CA GLN A 42 -6.49 1.21 -0.83
C GLN A 42 -6.00 0.00 -0.02
N TYR A 43 -6.84 -0.44 0.91
CA TYR A 43 -6.67 -1.76 1.48
C TYR A 43 -7.07 -2.81 0.47
N VAL A 44 -6.27 -3.84 0.36
CA VAL A 44 -6.56 -5.02 -0.46
C VAL A 44 -6.55 -6.24 0.44
N THR A 45 -7.69 -6.91 0.51
CA THR A 45 -7.87 -8.16 1.25
C THR A 45 -7.96 -9.31 0.27
N TYR A 46 -7.26 -10.40 0.54
CA TYR A 46 -7.21 -11.60 -0.29
C TYR A 46 -7.47 -12.83 0.55
N ALA A 47 -8.21 -13.78 -0.01
CA ALA A 47 -8.35 -15.13 0.53
C ALA A 47 -8.46 -16.12 -0.62
N ASP A 48 -7.90 -17.32 -0.46
CA ASP A 48 -8.01 -18.38 -1.45
C ASP A 48 -8.38 -19.75 -0.83
N ARG A 49 -8.62 -20.72 -1.70
CA ARG A 49 -8.96 -22.11 -1.31
C ARG A 49 -7.76 -22.91 -0.79
N PHE A 50 -6.58 -22.30 -0.73
CA PHE A 50 -5.33 -22.90 -0.26
C PHE A 50 -4.95 -22.39 1.13
N ASP A 51 -5.95 -21.93 1.90
CA ASP A 51 -5.81 -21.42 3.26
C ASP A 51 -4.90 -20.19 3.37
N THR A 52 -4.81 -19.40 2.29
CA THR A 52 -4.07 -18.14 2.33
C THR A 52 -5.02 -16.98 2.58
N ILE A 53 -4.75 -16.20 3.62
CA ILE A 53 -5.39 -14.91 3.88
C ILE A 53 -4.34 -13.80 3.94
N TYR A 54 -4.64 -12.67 3.34
CA TYR A 54 -3.70 -11.56 3.24
C TYR A 54 -4.43 -10.22 3.27
N CYS A 55 -3.83 -9.24 3.91
CA CYS A 55 -4.29 -7.85 3.88
C CYS A 55 -3.08 -6.92 3.74
N VAL A 56 -3.20 -5.91 2.90
CA VAL A 56 -2.14 -4.93 2.67
C VAL A 56 -2.72 -3.53 2.47
N SER A 57 -2.04 -2.52 3.00
CA SER A 57 -2.28 -1.13 2.63
C SER A 57 -1.56 -0.85 1.30
N ASN A 58 -2.24 -1.20 0.19
CA ASN A 58 -1.66 -1.12 -1.16
C ASN A 58 -1.63 0.30 -1.69
N GLY A 59 -0.62 0.63 -2.50
CA GLY A 59 -0.48 1.90 -3.20
C GLY A 59 0.96 2.37 -3.26
N ALA A 60 1.21 3.34 -4.13
CA ALA A 60 2.52 3.97 -4.28
C ALA A 60 2.80 4.90 -3.08
N MET A 61 3.46 4.39 -2.05
CA MET A 61 3.81 5.15 -0.85
C MET A 61 5.16 5.86 -1.06
N PRO A 62 5.19 7.20 -1.11
CA PRO A 62 6.42 7.93 -1.38
C PRO A 62 7.37 7.91 -0.18
N VAL A 63 8.66 7.79 -0.46
CA VAL A 63 9.72 8.09 0.51
C VAL A 63 9.80 9.61 0.66
N ARG A 64 9.54 10.09 1.86
CA ARG A 64 9.47 11.52 2.18
C ARG A 64 10.77 11.97 2.82
N ALA A 65 11.22 13.18 2.47
CA ALA A 65 12.40 13.76 3.09
C ALA A 65 12.12 14.18 4.55
N ASP A 66 13.11 14.02 5.40
CA ASP A 66 13.06 14.46 6.79
C ASP A 66 13.01 15.98 6.93
N GLY A 67 12.56 16.45 8.08
CA GLY A 67 12.53 17.88 8.43
C GLY A 67 11.30 18.63 7.90
N TYR A 68 10.32 17.95 7.32
CA TYR A 68 9.05 18.53 6.86
C TYR A 68 7.85 17.93 7.60
N ASN A 69 6.89 18.77 7.95
CA ASN A 69 5.59 18.30 8.42
C ASN A 69 4.71 17.92 7.22
N TRP A 70 4.71 16.63 6.85
CA TRP A 70 3.95 16.10 5.73
C TRP A 70 2.44 15.97 5.97
N GLN A 71 1.96 16.30 7.17
CA GLN A 71 0.54 16.45 7.46
C GLN A 71 0.03 17.85 7.11
N SER A 72 0.90 18.73 6.65
CA SER A 72 0.61 20.11 6.28
C SER A 72 1.16 20.43 4.90
N THR A 73 0.97 21.68 4.47
CA THR A 73 1.54 22.21 3.23
C THR A 73 3.07 22.31 3.36
N VAL A 74 3.78 21.79 2.39
CA VAL A 74 5.25 21.86 2.30
C VAL A 74 5.69 22.82 1.19
N PRO A 75 6.92 23.37 1.24
CA PRO A 75 7.43 24.25 0.19
C PRO A 75 7.42 23.57 -1.19
N GLY A 76 6.85 24.24 -2.20
CA GLY A 76 6.79 23.73 -3.57
C GLY A 76 7.94 24.20 -4.47
N ASN A 77 8.86 25.01 -3.93
CA ASN A 77 9.98 25.62 -4.66
C ASN A 77 11.33 24.90 -4.42
N THR A 78 11.30 23.67 -3.95
CA THR A 78 12.48 22.85 -3.68
C THR A 78 12.31 21.42 -4.19
N MET A 79 13.40 20.83 -4.68
CA MET A 79 13.43 19.41 -5.08
C MET A 79 13.29 18.45 -3.89
N LYS A 80 13.57 18.89 -2.66
CA LYS A 80 13.51 18.05 -1.46
C LYS A 80 12.09 17.58 -1.12
N THR A 81 11.08 18.31 -1.55
CA THR A 81 9.66 17.95 -1.35
C THR A 81 9.04 17.22 -2.53
N LEU A 82 9.80 16.95 -3.59
CA LEU A 82 9.35 16.10 -4.69
C LEU A 82 9.54 14.61 -4.35
N TRP A 83 8.50 13.83 -4.60
CA TRP A 83 8.57 12.39 -4.46
C TRP A 83 9.25 11.78 -5.69
N THR A 84 10.47 11.32 -5.52
CA THR A 84 11.27 10.69 -6.57
C THR A 84 11.43 9.19 -6.37
N LYS A 85 11.12 8.70 -5.14
CA LYS A 85 11.22 7.30 -4.76
C LYS A 85 9.94 6.86 -4.05
N PHE A 86 9.58 5.60 -4.25
CA PHE A 86 8.46 4.95 -3.58
C PHE A 86 8.96 3.70 -2.86
N LEU A 87 8.27 3.34 -1.78
CA LEU A 87 8.56 2.12 -1.05
C LEU A 87 8.24 0.91 -1.96
N PRO A 88 9.08 -0.13 -1.95
CA PRO A 88 8.72 -1.38 -2.60
C PRO A 88 7.52 -1.99 -1.88
N HIS A 89 6.72 -2.78 -2.60
CA HIS A 89 5.50 -3.35 -2.04
C HIS A 89 5.74 -4.15 -0.75
N ASP A 90 6.85 -4.90 -0.65
CA ASP A 90 7.18 -5.68 0.56
C ASP A 90 7.44 -4.83 1.81
N SER A 91 7.70 -3.54 1.63
CA SER A 91 7.84 -2.59 2.74
C SER A 91 6.52 -1.93 3.15
N LEU A 92 5.44 -2.18 2.41
CA LEU A 92 4.12 -1.66 2.79
C LEU A 92 3.58 -2.43 4.00
N PRO A 93 2.79 -1.78 4.87
CA PRO A 93 2.11 -2.47 5.95
C PRO A 93 1.23 -3.59 5.40
N HIS A 94 1.49 -4.82 5.84
CA HIS A 94 0.73 -5.99 5.40
C HIS A 94 0.70 -7.07 6.46
N VAL A 95 -0.25 -7.99 6.33
CA VAL A 95 -0.38 -9.18 7.17
C VAL A 95 -0.66 -10.37 6.26
N LEU A 96 0.12 -11.44 6.41
CA LEU A 96 -0.05 -12.71 5.67
C LEU A 96 -0.19 -13.85 6.67
N ASN A 97 -1.27 -14.61 6.56
CA ASN A 97 -1.55 -15.81 7.36
C ASN A 97 -1.30 -15.62 8.87
N PRO A 98 -1.94 -14.62 9.51
CA PRO A 98 -1.77 -14.42 10.95
C PRO A 98 -2.29 -15.65 11.72
N LYS A 99 -1.65 -15.99 12.84
CA LYS A 99 -2.02 -17.15 13.67
C LYS A 99 -3.42 -17.08 14.23
N CYS A 100 -3.93 -15.85 14.43
CA CYS A 100 -5.32 -15.63 14.87
C CYS A 100 -6.36 -16.01 13.80
N GLY A 101 -5.96 -16.27 12.53
CA GLY A 101 -6.82 -16.80 11.48
C GLY A 101 -7.76 -15.79 10.84
N TYR A 102 -7.57 -14.49 11.03
CA TYR A 102 -8.37 -13.46 10.38
C TYR A 102 -7.58 -12.22 9.99
N VAL A 103 -8.03 -11.56 8.93
CA VAL A 103 -7.65 -10.20 8.57
C VAL A 103 -8.92 -9.38 8.33
N PHE A 104 -8.87 -8.08 8.55
CA PHE A 104 -10.01 -7.19 8.34
C PHE A 104 -9.60 -5.80 7.87
N ASP A 105 -10.51 -5.14 7.19
CA ASP A 105 -10.45 -3.72 6.87
C ASP A 105 -11.82 -3.08 7.10
N VAL A 106 -11.85 -2.04 7.91
CA VAL A 106 -13.01 -1.20 8.20
C VAL A 106 -12.61 0.29 8.12
N ASN A 107 -11.71 0.64 7.21
CA ASN A 107 -11.06 1.94 7.10
C ASN A 107 -10.24 2.31 8.36
N ASN A 108 -9.69 1.31 9.01
CA ASN A 108 -8.82 1.45 10.16
C ASN A 108 -7.40 1.85 9.75
N THR A 109 -6.51 2.02 10.72
CA THR A 109 -5.10 2.30 10.43
C THR A 109 -4.41 1.09 9.80
N SER A 110 -3.44 1.33 8.91
CA SER A 110 -2.63 0.30 8.25
C SER A 110 -1.87 -0.63 9.22
N TYR A 111 -1.87 -0.33 10.50
CA TYR A 111 -1.24 -1.10 11.56
C TYR A 111 -2.26 -1.80 12.47
N SER A 112 -3.48 -2.02 11.97
CA SER A 112 -4.58 -2.65 12.70
C SER A 112 -5.43 -3.49 11.74
N MET A 113 -4.82 -4.45 11.05
CA MET A 113 -5.46 -5.32 10.04
C MET A 113 -5.75 -6.74 10.57
N THR A 114 -5.31 -7.05 11.78
CA THR A 114 -5.47 -8.34 12.45
C THR A 114 -5.38 -8.18 13.96
N SER A 115 -5.07 -9.24 14.72
CA SER A 115 -4.82 -9.14 16.18
C SER A 115 -3.66 -8.18 16.48
N LYS A 116 -3.71 -7.54 17.65
CA LYS A 116 -2.75 -6.49 18.03
C LYS A 116 -1.29 -6.93 17.93
N GLU A 117 -1.02 -8.18 18.25
CA GLU A 117 0.32 -8.76 18.33
C GLU A 117 0.92 -9.09 16.97
N GLU A 118 0.07 -9.26 15.94
CA GLU A 118 0.46 -9.74 14.62
C GLU A 118 0.41 -8.64 13.53
N ASN A 119 0.04 -7.43 13.90
CA ASN A 119 0.05 -6.30 12.97
C ASN A 119 1.47 -5.86 12.60
N SER A 120 1.60 -5.30 11.40
CA SER A 120 2.83 -4.62 10.99
C SER A 120 3.17 -3.50 11.96
N LYS A 121 4.47 -3.31 12.23
CA LYS A 121 4.92 -2.16 13.03
C LYS A 121 4.88 -0.89 12.18
N PRO A 122 4.62 0.28 12.79
CA PRO A 122 4.73 1.55 12.09
C PRO A 122 6.09 1.72 11.41
N LEU A 123 6.07 2.28 10.22
CA LEU A 123 7.30 2.68 9.53
C LEU A 123 7.97 3.80 10.33
N ALA A 124 9.27 3.68 10.57
CA ALA A 124 10.07 4.66 11.27
C ALA A 124 10.21 5.96 10.47
#